data_d69f47455f0c3ee0f959a0ace6441b66
#
_entry.id   d69f47455f0c3ee0f959a0ace6441b66
#
_cell.length_a   1.000
_cell.length_b   1.000
_cell.length_c   1.000
_cell.angle_alpha   90.00
_cell.angle_beta   90.00
_cell.angle_gamma   90.00
#
_symmetry.space_group_name_H-M   'P 1'
#
loop_
_entity.id
_entity.type
_entity.pdbx_description
1 polymer ?
#
loop_
_entity_poly.entity_id
_entity_poly.type
_entity_poly.pdbx_seq_one_letter_code
_entity_poly.pdbx_strand_id
1 'polypeptide(L)'
;MSAMKGLERWRGVLGSGSDPYAIEAILADDAVFHSPVVHTPQRGKTVVTAYLAAAGRVLGGDDFRYVRELVDGNEALLEFETVIEGIYVNGIDLIRFDDSGLIVDFKVMIRPLKAVNKVWEVMAAQLSTD
;
A
#
# COMPACT_ATOMS: atom_id res chain seq x y z
N MET A 1 2.18 1.06 -21.26
CA MET A 1 2.34 2.16 -20.29
C MET A 1 2.89 1.61 -19.00
N SER A 2 3.79 2.35 -18.37
CA SER A 2 4.47 1.87 -17.15
C SER A 2 3.51 1.65 -15.96
N ALA A 3 2.46 2.47 -15.83
CA ALA A 3 1.47 2.26 -14.78
C ALA A 3 0.72 0.95 -14.95
N MET A 4 0.34 0.58 -16.16
CA MET A 4 -0.35 -0.70 -16.40
C MET A 4 0.54 -1.88 -16.05
N LYS A 5 1.80 -1.83 -16.44
CA LYS A 5 2.79 -2.87 -16.14
C LYS A 5 3.04 -2.96 -14.63
N GLY A 6 3.19 -1.80 -13.99
CA GLY A 6 3.39 -1.73 -12.54
C GLY A 6 2.21 -2.27 -11.75
N LEU A 7 0.98 -1.96 -12.19
CA LEU A 7 -0.23 -2.47 -11.55
C LEU A 7 -0.35 -3.98 -11.65
N GLU A 8 0.02 -4.54 -12.79
CA GLU A 8 0.01 -5.99 -12.96
C GLU A 8 0.93 -6.66 -11.95
N ARG A 9 2.13 -6.10 -11.77
CA ARG A 9 3.09 -6.57 -10.77
C ARG A 9 2.55 -6.41 -9.34
N TRP A 10 1.94 -5.26 -9.06
CA TRP A 10 1.35 -4.99 -7.74
C TRP A 10 0.26 -6.01 -7.40
N ARG A 11 -0.62 -6.32 -8.37
CA ARG A 11 -1.65 -7.34 -8.16
C ARG A 11 -1.04 -8.71 -7.90
N GLY A 12 0.08 -9.02 -8.54
CA GLY A 12 0.82 -10.24 -8.28
C GLY A 12 1.32 -10.31 -6.84
N VAL A 13 1.81 -9.19 -6.31
CA VAL A 13 2.24 -9.10 -4.91
C VAL A 13 1.08 -9.36 -3.96
N LEU A 14 -0.08 -8.73 -4.21
CA LEU A 14 -1.26 -8.94 -3.38
C LEU A 14 -1.71 -10.40 -3.41
N GLY A 15 -1.63 -11.04 -4.58
CA GLY A 15 -1.97 -12.45 -4.72
C GLY A 15 -1.00 -13.38 -4.00
N SER A 16 0.21 -12.92 -3.71
CA SER A 16 1.22 -13.71 -2.97
C SER A 16 1.13 -13.52 -1.46
N GLY A 17 0.11 -12.79 -0.96
CA GLY A 17 -0.03 -12.49 0.45
C GLY A 17 0.91 -11.39 0.95
N SER A 18 1.31 -10.50 0.06
CA SER A 18 2.21 -9.37 0.38
C SER A 18 3.57 -9.85 0.90
N ASP A 19 4.14 -10.84 0.24
CA ASP A 19 5.47 -11.35 0.56
C ASP A 19 6.52 -10.23 0.45
N PRO A 20 7.34 -10.01 1.50
CA PRO A 20 8.35 -8.93 1.48
C PRO A 20 9.33 -9.01 0.31
N TYR A 21 9.74 -10.19 -0.11
CA TYR A 21 10.65 -10.34 -1.25
C TYR A 21 9.98 -9.92 -2.55
N ALA A 22 8.69 -10.25 -2.72
CA ALA A 22 7.94 -9.83 -3.88
C ALA A 22 7.72 -8.31 -3.90
N ILE A 23 7.47 -7.70 -2.74
CA ILE A 23 7.32 -6.25 -2.61
C ILE A 23 8.63 -5.56 -2.99
N GLU A 24 9.74 -6.01 -2.42
CA GLU A 24 11.05 -5.40 -2.68
C GLU A 24 11.36 -5.40 -4.18
N ALA A 25 11.02 -6.47 -4.87
CA ALA A 25 11.32 -6.63 -6.30
C ALA A 25 10.61 -5.62 -7.19
N ILE A 26 9.53 -4.99 -6.73
CA ILE A 26 8.77 -4.03 -7.53
C ILE A 26 8.96 -2.57 -7.10
N LEU A 27 9.88 -2.32 -6.16
CA LEU A 27 10.17 -0.96 -5.68
C LEU A 27 11.45 -0.43 -6.31
N ALA A 28 11.45 0.86 -6.63
CA ALA A 28 12.68 1.58 -6.98
C ALA A 28 13.51 1.74 -5.70
N ASP A 29 14.84 1.89 -5.86
CA ASP A 29 15.75 2.03 -4.72
C ASP A 29 15.41 3.24 -3.86
N ASP A 30 14.92 4.31 -4.47
CA ASP A 30 14.57 5.57 -3.80
C ASP A 30 13.06 5.71 -3.55
N ALA A 31 12.33 4.61 -3.52
CA ALA A 31 10.88 4.62 -3.29
C ALA A 31 10.53 5.34 -1.98
N VAL A 32 9.36 5.99 -1.97
CA VAL A 32 8.85 6.72 -0.82
C VAL A 32 7.45 6.21 -0.48
N PHE A 33 7.17 6.02 0.80
CA PHE A 33 5.86 5.62 1.29
C PHE A 33 5.28 6.71 2.18
N HIS A 34 4.01 7.05 1.94
CA HIS A 34 3.27 8.02 2.75
C HIS A 34 2.15 7.29 3.47
N SER A 35 2.33 7.12 4.78
CA SER A 35 1.34 6.46 5.64
C SER A 35 0.12 7.34 5.87
N PRO A 36 -1.08 6.76 6.02
CA PRO A 36 -2.26 7.55 6.38
C PRO A 36 -2.25 8.05 7.82
N VAL A 37 -1.34 7.54 8.65
CA VAL A 37 -1.32 7.83 10.09
C VAL A 37 0.00 8.45 10.57
N VAL A 38 1.05 8.44 9.75
CA VAL A 38 2.34 9.04 10.08
C VAL A 38 2.66 10.13 9.07
N HIS A 39 2.86 11.36 9.54
CA HIS A 39 3.09 12.49 8.64
C HIS A 39 4.41 12.41 7.88
N THR A 40 5.48 11.94 8.55
CA THR A 40 6.81 11.90 7.95
C THR A 40 6.88 10.82 6.86
N PRO A 41 7.26 11.16 5.62
CA PRO A 41 7.44 10.16 4.56
C PRO A 41 8.53 9.16 4.93
N GLN A 42 8.30 7.90 4.59
CA GLN A 42 9.28 6.84 4.79
C GLN A 42 10.04 6.64 3.48
N ARG A 43 11.36 6.72 3.53
CA ARG A 43 12.19 6.76 2.32
C ARG A 43 13.14 5.58 2.23
N GLY A 44 13.26 5.04 1.03
CA GLY A 44 14.19 3.97 0.73
C GLY A 44 13.51 2.61 0.64
N LYS A 45 14.01 1.78 -0.27
CA LYS A 45 13.41 0.48 -0.58
C LYS A 45 13.21 -0.40 0.66
N THR A 46 14.21 -0.47 1.54
CA THR A 46 14.15 -1.36 2.72
C THR A 46 13.03 -0.96 3.66
N VAL A 47 12.94 0.34 3.98
CA VAL A 47 11.90 0.86 4.89
C VAL A 47 10.52 0.73 4.26
N VAL A 48 10.40 1.07 2.97
CA VAL A 48 9.13 1.00 2.27
C VAL A 48 8.63 -0.44 2.18
N THR A 49 9.54 -1.39 1.95
CA THR A 49 9.18 -2.82 1.95
C THR A 49 8.55 -3.22 3.28
N ALA A 50 9.17 -2.80 4.40
CA ALA A 50 8.65 -3.14 5.73
C ALA A 50 7.24 -2.56 5.95
N TYR A 51 7.01 -1.31 5.56
CA TYR A 51 5.70 -0.67 5.71
C TYR A 51 4.64 -1.31 4.83
N LEU A 52 4.95 -1.62 3.58
CA LEU A 52 3.99 -2.25 2.68
C LEU A 52 3.67 -3.68 3.11
N ALA A 53 4.65 -4.43 3.60
CA ALA A 53 4.42 -5.77 4.12
C ALA A 53 3.51 -5.73 5.35
N ALA A 54 3.76 -4.79 6.27
CA ALA A 54 2.92 -4.60 7.46
C ALA A 54 1.50 -4.20 7.06
N ALA A 55 1.36 -3.26 6.12
CA ALA A 55 0.06 -2.83 5.61
C ALA A 55 -0.71 -4.01 4.98
N GLY A 56 -0.01 -4.87 4.26
CA GLY A 56 -0.61 -6.07 3.67
C GLY A 56 -1.16 -7.03 4.72
N ARG A 57 -0.45 -7.18 5.83
CA ARG A 57 -0.93 -8.03 6.94
C ARG A 57 -2.14 -7.42 7.65
N VAL A 58 -2.19 -6.09 7.75
CA VAL A 58 -3.26 -5.38 8.45
C VAL A 58 -4.52 -5.26 7.58
N LEU A 59 -4.36 -4.86 6.33
CA LEU A 59 -5.47 -4.54 5.42
C LEU A 59 -5.89 -5.72 4.55
N GLY A 60 -4.94 -6.59 4.20
CA GLY A 60 -5.14 -7.64 3.20
C GLY A 60 -5.74 -8.92 3.75
N GLY A 61 -6.97 -8.87 4.22
CA GLY A 61 -7.71 -10.05 4.62
C GLY A 61 -8.73 -10.47 3.55
N ASP A 62 -9.61 -11.40 3.90
CA ASP A 62 -10.64 -11.91 3.01
C ASP A 62 -11.64 -10.82 2.60
N ASP A 63 -11.77 -9.78 3.42
CA ASP A 63 -12.70 -8.67 3.17
C ASP A 63 -12.10 -7.58 2.28
N PHE A 64 -10.79 -7.61 2.02
CA PHE A 64 -10.14 -6.59 1.22
C PHE A 64 -10.50 -6.73 -0.26
N ARG A 65 -10.86 -5.59 -0.89
CA ARG A 65 -11.11 -5.58 -2.33
C ARG A 65 -10.89 -4.18 -2.88
N TYR A 66 -10.42 -4.10 -4.12
CA TYR A 66 -10.41 -2.85 -4.87
C TYR A 66 -11.76 -2.66 -5.54
N VAL A 67 -12.32 -1.46 -5.42
CA VAL A 67 -13.66 -1.12 -5.96
C VAL A 67 -13.61 -0.08 -7.08
N ARG A 68 -12.46 0.58 -7.26
CA ARG A 68 -12.30 1.58 -8.33
C ARG A 68 -10.83 1.70 -8.71
N GLU A 69 -10.57 1.89 -9.99
CA GLU A 69 -9.22 2.05 -10.50
C GLU A 69 -9.18 3.17 -11.55
N LEU A 70 -8.25 4.10 -11.38
CA LEU A 70 -8.00 5.17 -12.34
C LEU A 70 -6.52 5.15 -12.67
N VAL A 71 -6.20 5.29 -13.97
CA VAL A 71 -4.81 5.28 -14.44
C VAL A 71 -4.59 6.49 -15.33
N ASP A 72 -3.53 7.23 -15.08
CA ASP A 72 -3.13 8.36 -15.91
C ASP A 72 -1.61 8.39 -16.02
N GLY A 73 -1.09 8.06 -17.21
CA GLY A 73 0.34 8.04 -17.46
C GLY A 73 1.08 7.04 -16.56
N ASN A 74 1.95 7.55 -15.71
CA ASN A 74 2.72 6.74 -14.77
C ASN A 74 2.09 6.67 -13.38
N GLU A 75 0.85 7.13 -13.23
CA GLU A 75 0.18 7.16 -11.94
C GLU A 75 -1.10 6.34 -11.96
N ALA A 76 -1.41 5.72 -10.82
CA ALA A 76 -2.62 4.94 -10.65
C ALA A 76 -3.23 5.24 -9.30
N LEU A 77 -4.57 5.26 -9.26
CA LEU A 77 -5.33 5.38 -8.02
C LEU A 77 -6.22 4.15 -7.90
N LEU A 78 -6.08 3.43 -6.79
CA LEU A 78 -6.87 2.23 -6.51
C LEU A 78 -7.66 2.49 -5.23
N GLU A 79 -8.97 2.53 -5.32
CA GLU A 79 -9.82 2.66 -4.14
C GLU A 79 -10.13 1.27 -3.60
N PHE A 80 -9.99 1.09 -2.28
CA PHE A 80 -10.25 -0.18 -1.63
C PHE A 80 -11.25 -0.07 -0.50
N GLU A 81 -11.84 -1.20 -0.16
CA GLU A 81 -12.67 -1.38 1.04
C GLU A 81 -12.19 -2.62 1.76
N THR A 82 -12.25 -2.58 3.10
CA THR A 82 -11.97 -3.75 3.92
C THR A 82 -12.63 -3.57 5.29
N VAL A 83 -12.52 -4.59 6.13
CA VAL A 83 -13.01 -4.54 7.51
C VAL A 83 -11.87 -5.04 8.41
N ILE A 84 -11.54 -4.28 9.46
CA ILE A 84 -10.52 -4.64 10.43
C ILE A 84 -11.17 -4.67 11.81
N GLU A 85 -11.23 -5.85 12.43
CA GLU A 85 -11.82 -6.03 13.76
C GLU A 85 -13.22 -5.39 13.85
N GLY A 86 -14.03 -5.60 12.81
CA GLY A 86 -15.40 -5.09 12.75
C GLY A 86 -15.53 -3.64 12.31
N ILE A 87 -14.43 -2.94 12.05
CA ILE A 87 -14.44 -1.53 11.63
C ILE A 87 -14.30 -1.46 10.10
N TYR A 88 -15.27 -0.83 9.43
CA TYR A 88 -15.21 -0.61 7.99
C TYR A 88 -14.13 0.42 7.66
N VAL A 89 -13.30 0.09 6.68
CA VAL A 89 -12.21 0.94 6.22
C VAL A 89 -12.37 1.17 4.72
N ASN A 90 -12.36 2.44 4.31
CA ASN A 90 -12.31 2.81 2.90
C ASN A 90 -11.07 3.66 2.68
N GLY A 91 -10.33 3.35 1.62
CA GLY A 91 -9.11 4.10 1.36
C GLY A 91 -8.73 4.09 -0.09
N ILE A 92 -7.62 4.77 -0.38
CA ILE A 92 -7.03 4.77 -1.71
C ILE A 92 -5.54 4.51 -1.59
N ASP A 93 -5.01 3.80 -2.59
CA ASP A 93 -3.58 3.70 -2.87
C ASP A 93 -3.32 4.58 -4.07
N LEU A 94 -2.49 5.61 -3.90
CA LEU A 94 -2.08 6.49 -5.00
C LEU A 94 -0.61 6.16 -5.29
N ILE A 95 -0.35 5.60 -6.46
CA ILE A 95 0.94 5.01 -6.79
C ILE A 95 1.53 5.69 -8.02
N ARG A 96 2.82 6.06 -7.93
CA ARG A 96 3.57 6.55 -9.10
C ARG A 96 4.64 5.52 -9.45
N PHE A 97 4.76 5.23 -10.73
CA PHE A 97 5.73 4.28 -11.28
C PHE A 97 6.78 5.04 -12.10
N ASP A 98 7.99 4.49 -12.18
CA ASP A 98 8.98 5.00 -13.14
C ASP A 98 8.73 4.37 -14.51
N ASP A 99 9.57 4.73 -15.49
CA ASP A 99 9.39 4.27 -16.87
C ASP A 99 9.55 2.76 -17.03
N SER A 100 10.21 2.10 -16.09
CA SER A 100 10.35 0.65 -16.12
C SER A 100 9.24 -0.08 -15.36
N GLY A 101 8.32 0.66 -14.76
CA GLY A 101 7.20 0.09 -14.01
C GLY A 101 7.49 -0.21 -12.56
N LEU A 102 8.61 0.29 -12.01
CA LEU A 102 8.90 0.17 -10.59
C LEU A 102 8.20 1.28 -9.82
N ILE A 103 7.77 0.99 -8.59
CA ILE A 103 7.10 1.96 -7.73
C ILE A 103 8.11 2.95 -7.17
N VAL A 104 7.88 4.25 -7.39
CA VAL A 104 8.71 5.32 -6.84
C VAL A 104 8.01 6.08 -5.72
N ASP A 105 6.68 6.06 -5.67
CA ASP A 105 5.91 6.76 -4.63
C ASP A 105 4.62 5.99 -4.38
N PHE A 106 4.31 5.74 -3.11
CA PHE A 106 3.12 5.01 -2.71
C PHE A 106 2.48 5.74 -1.54
N LYS A 107 1.31 6.32 -1.76
CA LYS A 107 0.60 7.09 -0.74
C LYS A 107 -0.74 6.41 -0.43
N VAL A 108 -1.04 6.26 0.86
CA VAL A 108 -2.30 5.67 1.31
C VAL A 108 -3.10 6.71 2.06
N MET A 109 -4.38 6.87 1.69
CA MET A 109 -5.33 7.73 2.39
C MET A 109 -6.50 6.87 2.85
N ILE A 110 -7.01 7.14 4.05
CA ILE A 110 -8.04 6.31 4.69
C ILE A 110 -9.14 7.17 5.30
N ARG A 111 -10.37 6.68 5.23
CA ARG A 111 -11.53 7.25 5.88
C ARG A 111 -12.39 6.12 6.48
N PRO A 112 -13.29 6.39 7.43
CA PRO A 112 -13.46 7.60 8.23
C PRO A 112 -12.46 7.66 9.39
N LEU A 113 -12.57 8.66 10.29
CA LEU A 113 -11.65 8.80 11.42
C LEU A 113 -11.52 7.52 12.26
N LYS A 114 -12.62 6.85 12.50
CA LYS A 114 -12.67 5.60 13.24
C LYS A 114 -11.76 4.54 12.61
N ALA A 115 -11.77 4.46 11.28
CA ALA A 115 -10.91 3.54 10.54
C ALA A 115 -9.45 3.97 10.64
N VAL A 116 -9.16 5.28 10.55
CA VAL A 116 -7.80 5.80 10.70
C VAL A 116 -7.22 5.41 12.06
N ASN A 117 -8.00 5.58 13.13
CA ASN A 117 -7.57 5.21 14.47
C ASN A 117 -7.29 3.71 14.59
N LYS A 118 -8.14 2.88 14.01
CA LYS A 118 -7.95 1.43 14.03
C LYS A 118 -6.69 1.01 13.27
N VAL A 119 -6.48 1.58 12.09
CA VAL A 119 -5.30 1.28 11.28
C VAL A 119 -4.03 1.70 12.02
N TRP A 120 -4.03 2.88 12.66
CA TRP A 120 -2.89 3.34 13.45
C TRP A 120 -2.56 2.35 14.56
N GLU A 121 -3.57 1.91 15.31
CA GLU A 121 -3.39 0.96 16.40
C GLU A 121 -2.78 -0.36 15.93
N VAL A 122 -3.33 -0.93 14.86
CA VAL A 122 -2.91 -2.24 14.37
C VAL A 122 -1.55 -2.16 13.67
N MET A 123 -1.29 -1.08 12.92
CA MET A 123 0.01 -0.88 12.28
C MET A 123 1.11 -0.68 13.31
N ALA A 124 0.86 0.09 14.36
CA ALA A 124 1.82 0.30 15.43
C ALA A 124 2.22 -1.04 16.07
N ALA A 125 1.24 -1.92 16.31
CA ALA A 125 1.49 -3.25 16.87
C ALA A 125 2.36 -4.09 15.91
N GLN A 126 2.10 -4.04 14.60
CA GLN A 126 2.87 -4.79 13.62
C GLN A 126 4.32 -4.31 13.53
N LEU A 127 4.52 -2.99 13.51
CA LEU A 127 5.87 -2.42 13.35
C LEU A 127 6.71 -2.52 14.62
N SER A 128 6.07 -2.54 15.80
CA SER A 128 6.80 -2.61 17.06
C SER A 128 7.27 -4.03 17.42
N THR A 129 6.77 -5.06 16.74
CA THR A 129 7.19 -6.45 16.98
C THR A 129 8.41 -6.83 16.15
N ASP A 130 8.81 -5.99 15.25
CA ASP A 130 9.97 -6.21 14.39
C ASP A 130 11.24 -5.62 15.03
#